data_66f1768af616df4b91dbad248d75c8fc
#
_entry.id   66f1768af616df4b91dbad248d75c8fc
#
_cell.length_a   1.000
_cell.length_b   1.000
_cell.length_c   1.000
_cell.angle_alpha   90.00
_cell.angle_beta   90.00
_cell.angle_gamma   90.00
#
_symmetry.space_group_name_H-M   'P 1'
#
loop_
_entity.id
_entity.type
_entity.pdbx_description
1 polymer ?
#
loop_
_entity_poly.entity_id
_entity_poly.type
_entity_poly.pdbx_seq_one_letter_code
_entity_poly.pdbx_strand_id
1 'polypeptide(L)' 'MEGIRRNSRRKAEAVLKSGKSIMLEPMNPYERRVLHTALQNHPGVTTHSEGEEPYRRVIITLK' A
#
# COMPACT_ATOMS: atom_id res chain seq x y z
N MET A 1 -7.57 13.34 -0.30
CA MET A 1 -6.81 12.07 -0.31
C MET A 1 -7.15 11.15 -1.45
N GLU A 2 -7.85 11.68 -2.46
CA GLU A 2 -8.19 10.90 -3.65
C GLU A 2 -6.95 10.34 -4.37
N GLY A 3 -5.88 11.15 -4.46
CA GLY A 3 -4.66 10.70 -5.11
C GLY A 3 -4.05 9.46 -4.48
N ILE A 4 -4.02 9.38 -3.15
CA ILE A 4 -3.48 8.22 -2.44
C ILE A 4 -4.34 6.99 -2.69
N ARG A 5 -5.66 7.12 -2.62
CA ARG A 5 -6.57 6.01 -2.86
C ARG A 5 -6.47 5.47 -4.27
N ARG A 6 -6.43 6.36 -5.26
CA ARG A 6 -6.30 5.96 -6.66
C ARG A 6 -4.98 5.26 -6.93
N ASN A 7 -3.88 5.82 -6.42
CA ASN A 7 -2.57 5.23 -6.60
C ASN A 7 -2.46 3.88 -5.89
N SER A 8 -3.08 3.75 -4.73
CA SER A 8 -3.12 2.49 -4.00
C SER A 8 -3.78 1.38 -4.81
N ARG A 9 -4.90 1.69 -5.45
CA ARG A 9 -5.61 0.71 -6.28
C ARG A 9 -4.78 0.29 -7.48
N ARG A 10 -4.11 1.23 -8.15
CA ARG A 10 -3.23 0.91 -9.28
C ARG A 10 -2.07 0.02 -8.85
N LYS A 11 -1.48 0.31 -7.70
CA LYS A 11 -0.39 -0.51 -7.16
C LYS A 11 -0.88 -1.90 -6.81
N ALA A 12 -2.06 -2.01 -6.22
CA ALA A 12 -2.65 -3.30 -5.89
C ALA A 12 -2.88 -4.13 -7.15
N GLU A 13 -3.40 -3.52 -8.22
CA GLU A 13 -3.60 -4.21 -9.49
C GLU A 13 -2.28 -4.68 -10.08
N ALA A 14 -1.22 -3.89 -9.97
CA ALA A 14 0.10 -4.28 -10.44
C ALA A 14 0.62 -5.50 -9.68
N VAL A 15 0.40 -5.55 -8.37
CA VAL A 15 0.76 -6.72 -7.55
C VAL A 15 -0.01 -7.95 -8.00
N LEU A 16 -1.31 -7.82 -8.27
CA LEU A 16 -2.13 -8.93 -8.73
C LEU A 16 -1.66 -9.46 -10.08
N LYS A 17 -1.28 -8.57 -10.99
CA LYS A 17 -0.85 -8.97 -12.33
C LYS A 17 0.53 -9.62 -12.32
N SER A 18 1.47 -9.05 -11.55
CA SER A 18 2.86 -9.54 -11.56
C SER A 18 3.13 -10.64 -10.54
N GLY A 19 2.31 -10.72 -9.50
CA GLY A 19 2.55 -11.64 -8.39
C GLY A 19 3.68 -11.21 -7.47
N LYS A 20 4.22 -10.01 -7.66
CA LYS A 20 5.36 -9.51 -6.88
C LYS A 20 4.93 -8.39 -5.96
N SER A 21 5.52 -8.37 -4.76
CA SER A 21 5.27 -7.29 -3.80
C SER A 21 5.79 -5.97 -4.32
N ILE A 22 5.12 -4.88 -3.93
CA ILE A 22 5.53 -3.53 -4.27
C ILE A 22 5.81 -2.78 -2.98
N MET A 23 7.00 -2.17 -2.90
CA MET A 23 7.40 -1.32 -1.79
C MET A 23 7.15 0.13 -2.19
N LEU A 24 6.36 0.84 -1.41
CA LEU A 24 6.04 2.23 -1.68
C LEU A 24 7.07 3.16 -1.04
N GLU A 25 7.05 4.43 -1.44
CA GLU A 25 7.93 5.42 -0.85
C GLU A 25 7.53 5.71 0.61
N PRO A 26 8.46 6.19 1.44
CA PRO A 26 8.13 6.55 2.82
C PRO A 26 6.99 7.55 2.88
N MET A 27 6.10 7.34 3.84
CA MET A 27 4.93 8.19 4.03
C MET A 27 4.78 8.53 5.51
N ASN A 28 4.07 9.64 5.80
CA ASN A 28 3.76 9.97 7.17
C ASN A 28 2.66 9.01 7.71
N PRO A 29 2.45 8.96 9.03
CA PRO A 29 1.47 8.04 9.62
C PRO A 29 0.06 8.20 9.07
N TYR A 30 -0.36 9.42 8.77
CA TYR A 30 -1.69 9.69 8.23
C TYR A 30 -1.86 9.09 6.84
N GLU A 31 -0.86 9.31 5.99
CA GLU A 31 -0.89 8.77 4.63
C GLU A 31 -0.91 7.25 4.62
N ARG A 32 -0.13 6.62 5.50
CA ARG A 32 -0.12 5.16 5.61
C ARG A 32 -1.49 4.63 6.04
N ARG A 33 -2.16 5.35 6.95
CA ARG A 33 -3.49 4.96 7.40
C ARG A 33 -4.50 5.03 6.26
N VAL A 34 -4.45 6.09 5.45
CA VAL A 34 -5.33 6.25 4.30
C VAL A 34 -5.14 5.09 3.32
N LEU A 35 -3.89 4.73 3.06
CA LEU A 35 -3.56 3.66 2.14
C LEU A 35 -4.04 2.30 2.66
N HIS A 36 -3.76 1.98 3.92
CA HIS A 36 -4.22 0.73 4.52
C HIS A 36 -5.74 0.62 4.48
N THR A 37 -6.43 1.71 4.79
CA THR A 37 -7.88 1.73 4.76
C THR A 37 -8.42 1.50 3.35
N ALA A 38 -7.78 2.12 2.35
CA ALA A 38 -8.21 1.98 0.96
C ALA A 38 -8.10 0.54 0.46
N LEU A 39 -7.11 -0.23 0.95
CA LEU A 39 -6.86 -1.60 0.50
C LEU A 39 -7.31 -2.65 1.51
N GLN A 40 -7.87 -2.24 2.63
CA GLN A 40 -8.28 -3.14 3.72
C GLN A 40 -9.20 -4.26 3.25
N ASN A 41 -10.13 -3.95 2.38
CA ASN A 41 -11.12 -4.90 1.89
C ASN A 41 -10.82 -5.43 0.49
N HIS A 42 -9.62 -5.16 -0.01
CA HIS A 42 -9.26 -5.66 -1.34
C HIS A 42 -9.08 -7.18 -1.28
N PRO A 43 -9.76 -7.93 -2.16
CA PRO A 43 -9.78 -9.40 -2.06
C PRO A 43 -8.48 -10.08 -2.39
N GLY A 44 -7.61 -9.46 -3.16
CA GLY A 44 -6.39 -10.11 -3.65
C GLY A 44 -5.09 -9.67 -3.05
N VAL A 45 -5.08 -8.60 -2.26
CA VAL A 45 -3.83 -8.06 -1.68
C VAL A 45 -3.98 -7.75 -0.21
N THR A 46 -2.83 -7.68 0.45
CA THR A 46 -2.75 -7.21 1.83
C THR A 46 -1.62 -6.19 1.93
N THR A 47 -1.62 -5.43 3.00
CA THR A 47 -0.61 -4.38 3.21
C THR A 47 -0.01 -4.50 4.60
N HIS A 48 1.25 -4.08 4.71
CA HIS A 48 1.90 -3.95 6.01
C HIS A 48 2.92 -2.81 5.94
N SER A 49 3.36 -2.32 7.09
CA SER A 49 4.34 -1.26 7.16
C SER A 49 5.67 -1.79 7.65
N GLU A 50 6.77 -1.29 7.08
CA GLU A 50 8.12 -1.66 7.50
C GLU A 50 8.99 -0.43 7.64
N GLY A 51 10.06 -0.55 8.44
CA GLY A 51 11.02 0.52 8.66
C GLY A 51 10.67 1.36 9.87
N GLU A 52 11.49 2.36 10.12
CA GLU A 52 11.32 3.26 11.26
C GLU A 52 11.07 4.69 10.76
N GLU A 53 10.32 5.45 11.56
CA GLU A 53 10.09 6.86 11.22
C GLU A 53 11.43 7.61 11.12
N PRO A 54 11.60 8.56 10.19
CA PRO A 54 10.59 9.04 9.23
C PRO A 54 10.56 8.26 7.91
N TYR A 55 11.25 7.13 7.82
CA TYR A 55 11.39 6.38 6.57
C TYR A 55 10.47 5.16 6.48
N ARG A 56 9.51 5.06 7.39
CA ARG A 56 8.57 3.95 7.40
C ARG A 56 7.68 3.98 6.16
N ARG A 57 7.50 2.81 5.55
CA ARG A 57 6.79 2.68 4.26
C ARG A 57 5.82 1.51 4.29
N VAL A 58 4.90 1.52 3.34
CA VAL A 58 3.93 0.45 3.18
C VAL A 58 4.38 -0.49 2.06
N ILE A 59 4.16 -1.77 2.26
CA ILE A 59 4.44 -2.80 1.26
C ILE A 59 3.12 -3.49 0.95
N ILE A 60 2.82 -3.65 -0.34
CA ILE A 60 1.61 -4.32 -0.81
C ILE A 60 2.03 -5.70 -1.33
N THR A 61 1.39 -6.74 -0.81
CA THR A 61 1.68 -8.12 -1.19
C THR A 61 0.40 -8.86 -1.55
N LEU A 62 0.54 -9.98 -2.24
CA LEU A 62 -0.59 -10.89 -2.46
C LEU A 62 -1.02 -11.49 -1.13
N LYS A 63 -2.30 -11.73 -1.01
CA LYS A 63 -2.84 -12.46 0.14
C LYS A 63 -2.40 -13.91 0.10
#